data_02c392f5a5a58e91c782a6711c1e101e
#
_entry.id   02c392f5a5a58e91c782a6711c1e101e
#
_cell.length_a   1.000
_cell.length_b   1.000
_cell.length_c   1.000
_cell.angle_alpha   90.00
_cell.angle_beta   90.00
_cell.angle_gamma   90.00
#
_symmetry.space_group_name_H-M   'P 1'
#
loop_
_entity.id
_entity.type
_entity.pdbx_description
1 polymer ?
#
loop_
_entity_poly.entity_id
_entity_poly.type
_entity_poly.pdbx_seq_one_letter_code
_entity_poly.pdbx_strand_id
1 'polypeptide(L)'
;MVRLGGAASPAYIGVFRGLQAHLLQHGIELDWVLYSDYDALVEAFVRREIDLAWNAPLAYVKIKRRLQNPCQVVAMRDVDVNFTTHFITHASSGITTIRELKGKRVALGSRASMQSGLLPYYFLQQVGLDPAHDLAVCSFYDERQGGAPSDERDVVEQVGRREYDAGAVSGRTIEALRTDGTSAPEGLRIIWSSPGYSHCCFTAHSDMDPALVEKITQTFVAIDAQDPAGKAVLEGEGCNAFVPGITTGWETLEKAAEQARII
;
A
#
# COMPACT_ATOMS: atom_id res chain seq x y z
N MET A 1 15.06 -24.55 1.97
CA MET A 1 13.88 -23.93 2.66
C MET A 1 14.01 -22.43 2.54
N VAL A 2 12.99 -21.75 2.05
CA VAL A 2 12.92 -20.29 1.90
C VAL A 2 12.14 -19.73 3.08
N ARG A 3 12.58 -18.63 3.68
CA ARG A 3 11.87 -17.98 4.79
C ARG A 3 11.24 -16.65 4.34
N LEU A 4 9.91 -16.57 4.42
CA LEU A 4 9.11 -15.37 4.10
C LEU A 4 8.78 -14.60 5.38
N GLY A 5 8.99 -13.28 5.36
CA GLY A 5 8.55 -12.37 6.41
C GLY A 5 7.39 -11.48 5.96
N GLY A 6 6.53 -11.10 6.90
CA GLY A 6 5.49 -10.10 6.73
C GLY A 6 5.20 -9.36 8.03
N ALA A 7 4.46 -8.25 7.96
CA ALA A 7 3.96 -7.58 9.15
C ALA A 7 2.74 -8.31 9.71
N ALA A 8 2.61 -8.38 11.04
CA ALA A 8 1.55 -9.12 11.69
C ALA A 8 0.16 -8.52 11.42
N SER A 9 -0.71 -9.37 10.91
CA SER A 9 -2.14 -9.12 10.77
C SER A 9 -2.91 -10.43 10.95
N PRO A 10 -4.07 -10.43 11.58
CA PRO A 10 -4.89 -11.64 11.68
C PRO A 10 -5.20 -12.29 10.33
N ALA A 11 -5.41 -11.48 9.28
CA ALA A 11 -5.67 -11.96 7.92
C ALA A 11 -4.45 -12.71 7.33
N TYR A 12 -3.23 -12.31 7.64
CA TYR A 12 -2.02 -12.88 7.02
C TYR A 12 -1.68 -14.29 7.49
N ILE A 13 -2.21 -14.76 8.61
CA ILE A 13 -2.01 -16.16 9.04
C ILE A 13 -2.60 -17.12 7.99
N GLY A 14 -3.81 -16.86 7.52
CA GLY A 14 -4.46 -17.66 6.47
C GLY A 14 -3.72 -17.55 5.13
N VAL A 15 -3.35 -16.35 4.73
CA VAL A 15 -2.61 -16.08 3.50
C VAL A 15 -1.28 -16.82 3.47
N PHE A 16 -0.47 -16.71 4.53
CA PHE A 16 0.86 -17.32 4.57
C PHE A 16 0.82 -18.83 4.66
N ARG A 17 -0.20 -19.40 5.32
CA ARG A 17 -0.45 -20.86 5.28
C ARG A 17 -0.84 -21.31 3.86
N GLY A 18 -1.66 -20.55 3.16
CA GLY A 18 -2.03 -20.81 1.76
C GLY A 18 -0.81 -20.74 0.85
N LEU A 19 0.02 -19.70 0.97
CA LEU A 19 1.28 -19.56 0.23
C LEU A 19 2.21 -20.74 0.50
N GLN A 20 2.40 -21.12 1.79
CA GLN A 20 3.23 -22.27 2.18
C GLN A 20 2.74 -23.55 1.50
N ALA A 21 1.45 -23.84 1.55
CA ALA A 21 0.88 -25.03 0.93
C ALA A 21 1.05 -25.01 -0.59
N HIS A 22 0.77 -23.89 -1.25
CA HIS A 22 0.89 -23.74 -2.70
C HIS A 22 2.34 -23.87 -3.17
N LEU A 23 3.29 -23.18 -2.51
CA LEU A 23 4.70 -23.28 -2.87
C LEU A 23 5.25 -24.71 -2.67
N LEU A 24 4.82 -25.42 -1.61
CA LEU A 24 5.22 -26.79 -1.35
C LEU A 24 4.75 -27.74 -2.48
N GLN A 25 3.54 -27.57 -3.01
CA GLN A 25 3.03 -28.34 -4.15
C GLN A 25 3.94 -28.19 -5.40
N HIS A 26 4.62 -27.02 -5.52
CA HIS A 26 5.56 -26.74 -6.60
C HIS A 26 7.01 -27.05 -6.24
N GLY A 27 7.24 -27.80 -5.13
CA GLY A 27 8.57 -28.22 -4.69
C GLY A 27 9.43 -27.07 -4.17
N ILE A 28 8.81 -26.07 -3.53
CA ILE A 28 9.47 -24.99 -2.80
C ILE A 28 9.07 -25.09 -1.33
N GLU A 29 10.01 -25.46 -0.48
CA GLU A 29 9.80 -25.45 0.97
C GLU A 29 9.83 -24.02 1.48
N LEU A 30 8.69 -23.55 2.01
CA LEU A 30 8.52 -22.22 2.59
C LEU A 30 8.29 -22.32 4.10
N ASP A 31 9.08 -21.59 4.88
CA ASP A 31 8.77 -21.22 6.26
C ASP A 31 8.38 -19.73 6.30
N TRP A 32 7.64 -19.29 7.34
CA TRP A 32 7.24 -17.89 7.40
C TRP A 32 7.18 -17.37 8.83
N VAL A 33 7.37 -16.06 8.95
CA VAL A 33 7.34 -15.33 10.23
C VAL A 33 6.60 -14.01 10.06
N LEU A 34 5.79 -13.64 11.07
CA LEU A 34 5.12 -12.34 11.14
C LEU A 34 5.81 -11.48 12.21
N TYR A 35 6.27 -10.31 11.80
CA TYR A 35 6.89 -9.31 12.66
C TYR A 35 5.84 -8.35 13.21
N SER A 36 6.12 -7.71 14.34
CA SER A 36 5.20 -6.76 14.99
C SER A 36 4.71 -5.64 14.07
N ASP A 37 5.60 -5.20 13.18
CA ASP A 37 5.38 -4.07 12.27
C ASP A 37 6.33 -4.14 11.07
N TYR A 38 6.18 -3.19 10.13
CA TYR A 38 7.01 -3.11 8.94
C TYR A 38 8.45 -2.70 9.22
N ASP A 39 8.74 -1.97 10.29
CA ASP A 39 10.11 -1.59 10.63
C ASP A 39 10.89 -2.81 11.13
N ALA A 40 10.28 -3.66 11.95
CA ALA A 40 10.85 -4.95 12.35
C ALA A 40 11.07 -5.89 11.15
N LEU A 41 10.14 -5.92 10.19
CA LEU A 41 10.30 -6.67 8.93
C LEU A 41 11.49 -6.16 8.12
N VAL A 42 11.64 -4.83 7.97
CA VAL A 42 12.77 -4.21 7.26
C VAL A 42 14.10 -4.58 7.92
N GLU A 43 14.18 -4.50 9.26
CA GLU A 43 15.37 -4.91 10.01
C GLU A 43 15.73 -6.37 9.77
N ALA A 44 14.75 -7.28 9.86
CA ALA A 44 14.95 -8.70 9.66
C ALA A 44 15.44 -9.03 8.24
N PHE A 45 14.86 -8.38 7.22
CA PHE A 45 15.30 -8.55 5.84
C PHE A 45 16.73 -8.03 5.64
N VAL A 46 17.05 -6.84 6.12
CA VAL A 46 18.40 -6.26 6.00
C VAL A 46 19.45 -7.10 6.73
N ARG A 47 19.09 -7.72 7.86
CA ARG A 47 19.96 -8.64 8.60
C ARG A 47 20.02 -10.06 8.04
N ARG A 48 19.30 -10.33 6.94
CA ARG A 48 19.22 -11.66 6.32
C ARG A 48 18.64 -12.75 7.23
N GLU A 49 17.73 -12.36 8.12
CA GLU A 49 16.97 -13.30 8.96
C GLU A 49 15.84 -13.99 8.16
N ILE A 50 15.45 -13.36 7.04
CA ILE A 50 14.49 -13.86 6.06
C ILE A 50 15.02 -13.68 4.64
N ASP A 51 14.53 -14.50 3.71
CA ASP A 51 14.95 -14.55 2.30
C ASP A 51 14.01 -13.74 1.42
N LEU A 52 12.72 -13.72 1.76
CA LEU A 52 11.65 -12.98 1.11
C LEU A 52 10.95 -12.07 2.11
N ALA A 53 10.51 -10.90 1.65
CA ALA A 53 9.69 -9.98 2.43
C ALA A 53 8.42 -9.59 1.68
N TRP A 54 7.27 -9.69 2.34
CA TRP A 54 6.01 -9.08 1.88
C TRP A 54 5.95 -7.63 2.38
N ASN A 55 6.15 -6.69 1.47
CA ASN A 55 6.36 -5.29 1.80
C ASN A 55 5.14 -4.42 1.48
N ALA A 56 4.75 -3.57 2.42
CA ALA A 56 4.08 -2.32 2.09
C ALA A 56 5.07 -1.37 1.36
N PRO A 57 4.59 -0.39 0.58
CA PRO A 57 5.44 0.45 -0.26
C PRO A 57 6.58 1.14 0.50
N LEU A 58 6.30 1.69 1.67
CA LEU A 58 7.32 2.37 2.47
C LEU A 58 8.39 1.40 3.00
N ALA A 59 8.01 0.17 3.36
CA ALA A 59 8.96 -0.85 3.78
C ALA A 59 9.92 -1.23 2.64
N TYR A 60 9.39 -1.43 1.42
CA TYR A 60 10.21 -1.68 0.24
C TYR A 60 11.20 -0.55 -0.03
N VAL A 61 10.75 0.70 0.00
CA VAL A 61 11.61 1.88 -0.20
C VAL A 61 12.72 1.96 0.85
N LYS A 62 12.40 1.68 2.13
CA LYS A 62 13.40 1.60 3.22
C LYS A 62 14.43 0.48 2.97
N ILE A 63 14.00 -0.72 2.58
CA ILE A 63 14.88 -1.84 2.24
C ILE A 63 15.81 -1.45 1.10
N LYS A 64 15.26 -0.95 -0.01
CA LYS A 64 16.01 -0.53 -1.19
C LYS A 64 17.09 0.51 -0.85
N ARG A 65 16.76 1.50 -0.03
CA ARG A 65 17.70 2.54 0.41
C ARG A 65 18.82 1.98 1.29
N ARG A 66 18.48 1.12 2.25
CA ARG A 66 19.46 0.55 3.20
C ARG A 66 20.42 -0.43 2.56
N LEU A 67 19.96 -1.21 1.59
CA LEU A 67 20.76 -2.17 0.87
C LEU A 67 21.46 -1.57 -0.37
N GLN A 68 21.28 -0.28 -0.65
CA GLN A 68 21.88 0.41 -1.81
C GLN A 68 21.64 -0.33 -3.13
N ASN A 69 20.41 -0.70 -3.34
CA ASN A 69 19.91 -1.35 -4.57
C ASN A 69 19.94 -2.89 -4.63
N PRO A 70 20.01 -3.67 -3.64
CA PRO A 70 20.08 -5.11 -3.87
C PRO A 70 18.88 -5.87 -3.37
N CYS A 71 17.73 -5.60 -3.93
CA CYS A 71 16.59 -6.50 -3.83
C CYS A 71 15.92 -6.68 -5.18
N GLN A 72 15.39 -7.87 -5.38
CA GLN A 72 14.60 -8.21 -6.56
C GLN A 72 13.13 -8.14 -6.20
N VAL A 73 12.30 -7.49 -7.01
CA VAL A 73 10.84 -7.58 -6.86
C VAL A 73 10.40 -8.88 -7.53
N VAL A 74 9.92 -9.82 -6.73
CA VAL A 74 9.60 -11.18 -7.17
C VAL A 74 8.18 -11.26 -7.72
N ALA A 75 7.22 -10.75 -6.96
CA ALA A 75 5.81 -10.77 -7.34
C ALA A 75 5.08 -9.58 -6.75
N MET A 76 4.00 -9.20 -7.40
CA MET A 76 3.05 -8.18 -6.96
C MET A 76 1.63 -8.70 -7.13
N ARG A 77 0.67 -8.15 -6.40
CA ARG A 77 -0.74 -8.36 -6.72
C ARG A 77 -1.10 -7.53 -7.96
N ASP A 78 -2.02 -7.99 -8.77
CA ASP A 78 -2.55 -7.25 -9.94
C ASP A 78 -3.02 -5.84 -9.56
N VAL A 79 -3.60 -5.69 -8.39
CA VAL A 79 -4.11 -4.42 -7.83
C VAL A 79 -3.00 -3.47 -7.35
N ASP A 80 -1.75 -3.91 -7.25
CA ASP A 80 -0.60 -3.11 -6.82
C ASP A 80 0.16 -2.48 -8.00
N VAL A 81 -0.20 -2.83 -9.22
CA VAL A 81 0.34 -2.24 -10.46
C VAL A 81 -0.52 -1.05 -10.87
N ASN A 82 0.12 0.08 -11.19
CA ASN A 82 -0.56 1.34 -11.48
C ASN A 82 -1.51 1.78 -10.34
N PHE A 83 -1.11 1.57 -9.12
CA PHE A 83 -1.86 2.00 -7.95
C PHE A 83 -2.00 3.51 -7.92
N THR A 84 -3.14 4.03 -7.43
CA THR A 84 -3.42 5.47 -7.46
C THR A 84 -3.87 6.01 -6.12
N THR A 85 -3.57 7.27 -5.90
CA THR A 85 -4.09 8.11 -4.81
C THR A 85 -5.07 9.12 -5.40
N HIS A 86 -6.17 9.35 -4.70
CA HIS A 86 -7.19 10.31 -5.11
C HIS A 86 -7.46 11.32 -4.00
N PHE A 87 -7.57 12.61 -4.35
CA PHE A 87 -8.21 13.58 -3.48
C PHE A 87 -9.71 13.58 -3.74
N ILE A 88 -10.46 13.46 -2.66
CA ILE A 88 -11.93 13.45 -2.66
C ILE A 88 -12.47 14.65 -1.90
N THR A 89 -13.67 15.07 -2.28
CA THR A 89 -14.45 16.13 -1.61
C THR A 89 -15.93 15.78 -1.66
N HIS A 90 -16.74 16.44 -0.84
CA HIS A 90 -18.19 16.36 -0.98
C HIS A 90 -18.65 17.15 -2.22
N ALA A 91 -19.53 16.57 -3.02
CA ALA A 91 -19.96 17.17 -4.31
C ALA A 91 -20.55 18.58 -4.15
N SER A 92 -21.21 18.86 -3.02
CA SER A 92 -21.77 20.18 -2.71
C SER A 92 -20.74 21.19 -2.19
N SER A 93 -19.46 20.83 -2.08
CA SER A 93 -18.41 21.75 -1.57
C SER A 93 -18.06 22.88 -2.53
N GLY A 94 -18.37 22.72 -3.81
CA GLY A 94 -17.92 23.62 -4.88
C GLY A 94 -16.46 23.44 -5.28
N ILE A 95 -15.64 22.67 -4.53
CA ILE A 95 -14.22 22.42 -4.84
C ILE A 95 -14.13 21.46 -6.02
N THR A 96 -13.39 21.82 -7.06
CA THR A 96 -13.27 21.04 -8.32
C THR A 96 -11.85 20.63 -8.64
N THR A 97 -10.86 21.26 -8.04
CA THR A 97 -9.44 21.01 -8.27
C THR A 97 -8.65 20.96 -6.97
N ILE A 98 -7.50 20.26 -7.00
CA ILE A 98 -6.59 20.17 -5.85
C ILE A 98 -6.04 21.55 -5.42
N ARG A 99 -5.91 22.50 -6.34
CA ARG A 99 -5.41 23.87 -6.03
C ARG A 99 -6.40 24.70 -5.21
N GLU A 100 -7.70 24.39 -5.30
CA GLU A 100 -8.74 25.04 -4.51
C GLU A 100 -8.76 24.58 -3.05
N LEU A 101 -7.89 23.67 -2.68
CA LEU A 101 -7.69 23.24 -1.29
C LEU A 101 -6.98 24.31 -0.43
N LYS A 102 -6.43 25.37 -1.03
CA LYS A 102 -5.88 26.50 -0.25
C LYS A 102 -6.92 27.07 0.72
N GLY A 103 -6.54 27.17 2.00
CA GLY A 103 -7.43 27.62 3.08
C GLY A 103 -8.50 26.60 3.51
N LYS A 104 -8.44 25.36 3.03
CA LYS A 104 -9.40 24.30 3.36
C LYS A 104 -8.85 23.34 4.42
N ARG A 105 -9.76 22.58 5.03
CA ARG A 105 -9.42 21.48 5.97
C ARG A 105 -9.25 20.21 5.17
N VAL A 106 -8.10 19.56 5.29
CA VAL A 106 -7.79 18.33 4.56
C VAL A 106 -7.48 17.20 5.55
N ALA A 107 -8.19 16.07 5.40
CA ALA A 107 -7.96 14.84 6.16
C ALA A 107 -7.06 13.91 5.35
N LEU A 108 -5.98 13.44 5.95
CA LEU A 108 -5.06 12.45 5.39
C LEU A 108 -5.16 11.14 6.18
N GLY A 109 -4.78 10.04 5.57
CA GLY A 109 -4.62 8.76 6.26
C GLY A 109 -3.49 8.78 7.28
N SER A 110 -3.01 7.60 7.70
CA SER A 110 -1.91 7.50 8.65
C SER A 110 -0.61 8.08 8.07
N ARG A 111 0.24 8.65 8.93
CA ARG A 111 1.58 9.12 8.53
C ARG A 111 2.45 8.01 7.95
N ALA A 112 2.23 6.77 8.36
CA ALA A 112 2.91 5.60 7.83
C ALA A 112 2.29 5.07 6.52
N SER A 113 1.10 5.51 6.16
CA SER A 113 0.43 5.12 4.92
C SER A 113 0.99 5.88 3.71
N MET A 114 1.55 5.14 2.77
CA MET A 114 2.07 5.77 1.55
C MET A 114 0.93 6.40 0.73
N GLN A 115 -0.15 5.66 0.48
CA GLN A 115 -1.20 6.05 -0.46
C GLN A 115 -2.18 7.11 0.07
N SER A 116 -2.43 7.16 1.37
CA SER A 116 -3.42 8.06 1.97
C SER A 116 -2.81 9.14 2.87
N GLY A 117 -1.55 8.99 3.26
CA GLY A 117 -0.83 9.94 4.13
C GLY A 117 0.35 10.63 3.43
N LEU A 118 1.44 9.91 3.22
CA LEU A 118 2.71 10.48 2.77
C LEU A 118 2.66 11.04 1.34
N LEU A 119 2.17 10.25 0.38
CA LEU A 119 2.06 10.70 -1.02
C LEU A 119 1.08 11.87 -1.20
N PRO A 120 -0.12 11.87 -0.61
CA PRO A 120 -0.99 13.04 -0.66
C PRO A 120 -0.34 14.31 -0.13
N TYR A 121 0.39 14.24 0.98
CA TYR A 121 1.13 15.37 1.52
C TYR A 121 2.18 15.87 0.52
N TYR A 122 2.95 14.95 -0.06
CA TYR A 122 3.91 15.25 -1.12
C TYR A 122 3.25 15.87 -2.35
N PHE A 123 2.12 15.34 -2.83
CA PHE A 123 1.43 15.86 -4.02
C PHE A 123 0.87 17.26 -3.80
N LEU A 124 0.38 17.60 -2.61
CA LEU A 124 -0.01 18.98 -2.28
C LEU A 124 1.18 19.92 -2.48
N GLN A 125 2.37 19.56 -2.01
CA GLN A 125 3.57 20.37 -2.20
C GLN A 125 3.98 20.47 -3.67
N GLN A 126 3.83 19.41 -4.47
CA GLN A 126 4.14 19.44 -5.91
C GLN A 126 3.22 20.35 -6.72
N VAL A 127 1.98 20.58 -6.27
CA VAL A 127 1.07 21.53 -6.91
C VAL A 127 1.20 22.96 -6.35
N GLY A 128 2.18 23.19 -5.49
CA GLY A 128 2.50 24.50 -4.92
C GLY A 128 1.68 24.87 -3.68
N LEU A 129 1.10 23.89 -2.99
CA LEU A 129 0.45 24.09 -1.70
C LEU A 129 1.33 23.53 -0.59
N ASP A 130 1.76 24.38 0.33
CA ASP A 130 2.38 23.91 1.58
C ASP A 130 1.29 23.46 2.58
N PRO A 131 1.17 22.14 2.87
CA PRO A 131 0.11 21.68 3.75
C PRO A 131 0.15 22.27 5.16
N ALA A 132 1.33 22.69 5.63
CA ALA A 132 1.51 23.27 6.95
C ALA A 132 1.08 24.75 7.03
N HIS A 133 1.11 25.48 5.91
CA HIS A 133 0.90 26.93 5.89
C HIS A 133 -0.28 27.37 5.00
N ASP A 134 -0.55 26.65 3.91
CA ASP A 134 -1.58 27.03 2.94
C ASP A 134 -2.95 26.39 3.23
N LEU A 135 -3.02 25.35 4.06
CA LEU A 135 -4.27 24.73 4.48
C LEU A 135 -4.75 25.30 5.82
N ALA A 136 -6.06 25.42 6.00
CA ALA A 136 -6.60 25.80 7.32
C ALA A 136 -6.33 24.72 8.36
N VAL A 137 -6.41 23.43 7.95
CA VAL A 137 -6.04 22.26 8.75
C VAL A 137 -5.53 21.20 7.78
N CYS A 138 -4.40 20.58 8.10
CA CYS A 138 -3.95 19.33 7.51
C CYS A 138 -3.76 18.33 8.65
N SER A 139 -4.63 17.34 8.76
CA SER A 139 -4.63 16.40 9.88
C SER A 139 -4.46 14.98 9.39
N PHE A 140 -3.55 14.24 10.01
CA PHE A 140 -3.37 12.82 9.78
C PHE A 140 -4.29 12.00 10.67
N TYR A 141 -4.60 10.77 10.24
CA TYR A 141 -5.42 9.83 11.00
C TYR A 141 -4.91 9.65 12.44
N ASP A 142 -3.57 9.57 12.61
CA ASP A 142 -2.92 9.39 13.90
C ASP A 142 -3.18 10.56 14.89
N GLU A 143 -3.62 11.70 14.39
CA GLU A 143 -3.94 12.92 15.17
C GLU A 143 -5.43 13.05 15.45
N ARG A 144 -6.26 12.27 14.77
CA ARG A 144 -7.71 12.28 14.94
C ARG A 144 -8.15 11.16 15.89
N GLN A 145 -9.05 11.47 16.79
CA GLN A 145 -9.72 10.47 17.60
C GLN A 145 -10.92 9.92 16.82
N GLY A 146 -10.71 8.83 16.09
CA GLY A 146 -11.73 8.20 15.27
C GLY A 146 -11.91 6.72 15.63
N GLY A 147 -13.12 6.19 15.44
CA GLY A 147 -13.47 4.77 15.60
C GLY A 147 -13.58 4.02 14.28
N ALA A 148 -13.13 4.60 13.19
CA ALA A 148 -13.21 3.98 11.86
C ALA A 148 -12.31 2.73 11.78
N PRO A 149 -12.72 1.71 11.00
CA PRO A 149 -11.98 0.44 10.91
C PRO A 149 -10.63 0.56 10.18
N SER A 150 -10.40 1.65 9.46
CA SER A 150 -9.12 1.97 8.81
C SER A 150 -8.95 3.48 8.63
N ASP A 151 -7.71 3.89 8.39
CA ASP A 151 -7.35 5.30 8.17
C ASP A 151 -8.04 5.90 6.93
N GLU A 152 -8.19 5.14 5.84
CA GLU A 152 -8.90 5.62 4.64
C GLU A 152 -10.42 5.67 4.83
N ARG A 153 -11.00 4.75 5.64
CA ARG A 153 -12.42 4.83 6.01
C ARG A 153 -12.70 6.05 6.88
N ASP A 154 -11.80 6.39 7.80
CA ASP A 154 -11.89 7.64 8.56
C ASP A 154 -11.92 8.85 7.63
N VAL A 155 -10.99 8.94 6.66
CA VAL A 155 -10.97 10.04 5.68
C VAL A 155 -12.31 10.16 4.94
N VAL A 156 -12.86 9.04 4.47
CA VAL A 156 -14.16 8.99 3.79
C VAL A 156 -15.28 9.54 4.67
N GLU A 157 -15.33 9.11 5.94
CA GLU A 157 -16.34 9.56 6.88
C GLU A 157 -16.23 11.05 7.22
N GLN A 158 -14.99 11.54 7.46
CA GLN A 158 -14.71 12.94 7.77
C GLN A 158 -15.16 13.88 6.65
N VAL A 159 -14.87 13.50 5.39
CA VAL A 159 -15.28 14.28 4.20
C VAL A 159 -16.80 14.16 3.99
N GLY A 160 -17.36 12.98 4.16
CA GLY A 160 -18.81 12.76 4.00
C GLY A 160 -19.64 13.54 5.01
N ARG A 161 -19.18 13.63 6.26
CA ARG A 161 -19.79 14.46 7.33
C ARG A 161 -19.50 15.95 7.21
N ARG A 162 -18.64 16.36 6.23
CA ARG A 162 -18.17 17.73 6.02
C ARG A 162 -17.38 18.30 7.23
N GLU A 163 -16.82 17.43 8.06
CA GLU A 163 -15.90 17.82 9.13
C GLU A 163 -14.56 18.24 8.54
N TYR A 164 -14.22 17.68 7.35
CA TYR A 164 -13.14 18.11 6.47
C TYR A 164 -13.69 18.44 5.08
N ASP A 165 -13.06 19.40 4.41
CA ASP A 165 -13.51 19.88 3.10
C ASP A 165 -13.04 18.95 1.98
N ALA A 166 -11.90 18.25 2.20
CA ALA A 166 -11.34 17.24 1.32
C ALA A 166 -10.53 16.22 2.10
N GLY A 167 -10.17 15.12 1.43
CA GLY A 167 -9.27 14.11 1.98
C GLY A 167 -8.63 13.28 0.90
N ALA A 168 -7.70 12.39 1.26
CA ALA A 168 -7.00 11.53 0.33
C ALA A 168 -7.17 10.05 0.64
N VAL A 169 -7.49 9.26 -0.39
CA VAL A 169 -7.70 7.82 -0.31
C VAL A 169 -7.12 7.11 -1.54
N SER A 170 -6.96 5.80 -1.45
CA SER A 170 -6.55 4.97 -2.59
C SER A 170 -7.69 4.72 -3.58
N GLY A 171 -7.32 4.35 -4.82
CA GLY A 171 -8.26 3.86 -5.82
C GLY A 171 -9.02 2.62 -5.35
N ARG A 172 -8.38 1.74 -4.55
CA ARG A 172 -9.04 0.56 -3.96
C ARG A 172 -10.16 0.94 -3.00
N THR A 173 -9.94 1.95 -2.16
CA THR A 173 -11.01 2.45 -1.29
C THR A 173 -12.18 2.99 -2.09
N ILE A 174 -11.92 3.73 -3.18
CA ILE A 174 -12.98 4.19 -4.09
C ILE A 174 -13.76 3.01 -4.69
N GLU A 175 -13.06 1.97 -5.14
CA GLU A 175 -13.70 0.79 -5.72
C GLU A 175 -14.52 0.01 -4.69
N ALA A 176 -13.97 -0.20 -3.50
CA ALA A 176 -14.70 -0.85 -2.40
C ALA A 176 -15.99 -0.10 -2.02
N LEU A 177 -15.95 1.25 -2.00
CA LEU A 177 -17.14 2.06 -1.75
C LEU A 177 -18.24 1.90 -2.81
N ARG A 178 -17.87 1.53 -4.04
CA ARG A 178 -18.83 1.28 -5.14
C ARG A 178 -19.44 -0.12 -5.08
N THR A 179 -18.65 -1.11 -4.63
CA THR A 179 -19.03 -2.54 -4.71
C THR A 179 -19.70 -3.06 -3.46
N ASP A 180 -19.29 -2.61 -2.27
CA ASP A 180 -19.74 -3.20 -1.01
C ASP A 180 -21.16 -2.82 -0.59
N GLY A 181 -21.88 -1.97 -1.34
CA GLY A 181 -23.20 -1.48 -0.94
C GLY A 181 -23.23 -0.82 0.45
N THR A 182 -22.08 -0.78 1.13
CA THR A 182 -21.91 0.01 2.34
C THR A 182 -21.90 1.46 1.90
N SER A 183 -22.87 2.21 2.40
CA SER A 183 -23.12 3.60 2.08
C SER A 183 -21.81 4.40 2.09
N ALA A 184 -21.17 4.52 0.90
CA ALA A 184 -20.32 5.67 0.71
C ALA A 184 -21.20 6.88 1.08
N PRO A 185 -20.70 7.83 1.88
CA PRO A 185 -21.46 9.03 2.09
C PRO A 185 -21.89 9.55 0.71
N GLU A 186 -23.21 9.69 0.50
CA GLU A 186 -23.73 10.17 -0.77
C GLU A 186 -23.02 11.49 -1.11
N GLY A 187 -22.63 11.63 -2.36
CA GLY A 187 -22.08 12.87 -2.84
C GLY A 187 -20.58 13.07 -2.70
N LEU A 188 -19.77 12.02 -2.52
CA LEU A 188 -18.32 12.15 -2.67
C LEU A 188 -17.93 12.20 -4.16
N ARG A 189 -16.95 13.03 -4.50
CA ARG A 189 -16.35 13.09 -5.83
C ARG A 189 -14.83 13.20 -5.77
N ILE A 190 -14.17 12.66 -6.79
CA ILE A 190 -12.73 12.81 -6.99
C ILE A 190 -12.49 14.17 -7.65
N ILE A 191 -11.56 14.96 -7.11
CA ILE A 191 -11.11 16.24 -7.65
C ILE A 191 -9.69 16.18 -8.24
N TRP A 192 -8.95 15.12 -7.93
CA TRP A 192 -7.62 14.89 -8.46
C TRP A 192 -7.21 13.43 -8.29
N SER A 193 -6.40 12.93 -9.23
CA SER A 193 -5.83 11.58 -9.19
C SER A 193 -4.34 11.64 -9.47
N SER A 194 -3.54 10.85 -8.75
CA SER A 194 -2.12 10.71 -9.01
C SER A 194 -1.85 9.98 -10.32
N PRO A 195 -0.66 10.15 -10.91
CA PRO A 195 -0.11 9.13 -11.80
C PRO A 195 -0.08 7.77 -11.09
N GLY A 196 -0.14 6.69 -11.88
CA GLY A 196 0.00 5.35 -11.35
C GLY A 196 1.41 5.09 -10.79
N TYR A 197 1.49 4.34 -9.71
CA TYR A 197 2.74 3.93 -9.07
C TYR A 197 2.69 2.47 -8.63
N SER A 198 3.85 1.89 -8.33
CA SER A 198 3.95 0.54 -7.76
C SER A 198 3.67 0.56 -6.27
N HIS A 199 2.96 -0.46 -5.76
CA HIS A 199 2.50 -0.48 -4.37
C HIS A 199 3.14 -1.63 -3.59
N CYS A 200 2.37 -2.60 -3.08
CA CYS A 200 2.93 -3.70 -2.30
C CYS A 200 3.67 -4.71 -3.19
N CYS A 201 4.72 -5.33 -2.66
CA CYS A 201 5.50 -6.30 -3.41
C CYS A 201 6.18 -7.35 -2.52
N PHE A 202 6.40 -8.53 -3.08
CA PHE A 202 7.32 -9.51 -2.54
C PHE A 202 8.72 -9.23 -3.08
N THR A 203 9.71 -9.20 -2.20
CA THR A 203 11.10 -8.96 -2.57
C THR A 203 12.02 -10.05 -2.06
N ALA A 204 13.07 -10.35 -2.83
CA ALA A 204 14.16 -11.23 -2.48
C ALA A 204 15.50 -10.46 -2.46
N HIS A 205 16.51 -11.01 -1.78
CA HIS A 205 17.88 -10.52 -1.89
C HIS A 205 18.41 -10.68 -3.33
N SER A 206 19.23 -9.73 -3.78
CA SER A 206 19.78 -9.75 -5.15
C SER A 206 20.71 -10.92 -5.45
N ASP A 207 21.29 -11.52 -4.42
CA ASP A 207 22.20 -12.66 -4.49
C ASP A 207 21.49 -14.01 -4.28
N MET A 208 20.15 -14.02 -4.15
CA MET A 208 19.39 -15.26 -4.19
C MET A 208 19.57 -15.92 -5.57
N ASP A 209 19.68 -17.25 -5.61
CA ASP A 209 19.80 -17.99 -6.86
C ASP A 209 18.75 -17.56 -7.88
N PRO A 210 19.13 -17.05 -9.06
CA PRO A 210 18.19 -16.57 -10.07
C PRO A 210 17.18 -17.62 -10.52
N ALA A 211 17.58 -18.89 -10.58
CA ALA A 211 16.67 -19.99 -10.97
C ALA A 211 15.60 -20.20 -9.87
N LEU A 212 15.97 -20.06 -8.61
CA LEU A 212 15.02 -20.14 -7.51
C LEU A 212 14.06 -18.93 -7.51
N VAL A 213 14.58 -17.72 -7.74
CA VAL A 213 13.75 -16.50 -7.84
C VAL A 213 12.73 -16.64 -8.96
N GLU A 214 13.17 -17.07 -10.16
CA GLU A 214 12.27 -17.29 -11.29
C GLU A 214 11.21 -18.35 -10.97
N LYS A 215 11.61 -19.47 -10.37
CA LYS A 215 10.68 -20.51 -9.93
C LYS A 215 9.65 -19.99 -8.93
N ILE A 216 10.07 -19.18 -7.96
CA ILE A 216 9.17 -18.55 -6.98
C ILE A 216 8.21 -17.61 -7.71
N THR A 217 8.70 -16.75 -8.59
CA THR A 217 7.87 -15.82 -9.39
C THR A 217 6.80 -16.57 -10.17
N GLN A 218 7.17 -17.60 -10.90
CA GLN A 218 6.23 -18.42 -11.67
C GLN A 218 5.21 -19.12 -10.79
N THR A 219 5.62 -19.58 -9.60
CA THR A 219 4.72 -20.22 -8.63
C THR A 219 3.71 -19.20 -8.07
N PHE A 220 4.11 -17.98 -7.78
CA PHE A 220 3.17 -16.92 -7.39
C PHE A 220 2.17 -16.61 -8.50
N VAL A 221 2.64 -16.48 -9.75
CA VAL A 221 1.79 -16.16 -10.91
C VAL A 221 0.82 -17.31 -11.23
N ALA A 222 1.16 -18.54 -10.86
CA ALA A 222 0.31 -19.72 -11.03
C ALA A 222 -0.79 -19.86 -9.96
N ILE A 223 -0.82 -18.99 -8.93
CA ILE A 223 -1.87 -19.01 -7.92
C ILE A 223 -3.21 -18.65 -8.59
N ASP A 224 -4.18 -19.54 -8.50
CA ASP A 224 -5.52 -19.31 -9.02
C ASP A 224 -6.62 -19.73 -8.03
N ALA A 225 -7.84 -19.30 -8.31
CA ALA A 225 -9.00 -19.58 -7.45
C ALA A 225 -9.58 -20.99 -7.63
N GLN A 226 -9.06 -21.82 -8.54
CA GLN A 226 -9.48 -23.22 -8.74
C GLN A 226 -8.88 -24.09 -7.64
N ASP A 227 -7.68 -23.75 -7.16
CA ASP A 227 -7.08 -24.40 -6.00
C ASP A 227 -7.59 -23.75 -4.68
N PRO A 228 -8.08 -24.54 -3.71
CA PRO A 228 -8.57 -23.99 -2.44
C PRO A 228 -7.51 -23.17 -1.67
N ALA A 229 -6.24 -23.55 -1.72
CA ALA A 229 -5.16 -22.79 -1.09
C ALA A 229 -4.92 -21.47 -1.84
N GLY A 230 -4.88 -21.51 -3.18
CA GLY A 230 -4.78 -20.35 -4.04
C GLY A 230 -5.95 -19.37 -3.85
N LYS A 231 -7.17 -19.89 -3.78
CA LYS A 231 -8.36 -19.09 -3.50
C LYS A 231 -8.24 -18.35 -2.17
N ALA A 232 -7.84 -19.05 -1.10
CA ALA A 232 -7.68 -18.43 0.22
C ALA A 232 -6.61 -17.33 0.22
N VAL A 233 -5.52 -17.50 -0.55
CA VAL A 233 -4.48 -16.48 -0.73
C VAL A 233 -5.06 -15.25 -1.45
N LEU A 234 -5.70 -15.44 -2.61
CA LEU A 234 -6.24 -14.34 -3.41
C LEU A 234 -7.32 -13.54 -2.66
N GLU A 235 -8.24 -14.24 -1.98
CA GLU A 235 -9.28 -13.59 -1.16
C GLU A 235 -8.65 -12.84 0.03
N GLY A 236 -7.68 -13.43 0.72
CA GLY A 236 -7.02 -12.82 1.87
C GLY A 236 -6.15 -11.61 1.50
N GLU A 237 -5.56 -11.61 0.30
CA GLU A 237 -4.81 -10.48 -0.26
C GLU A 237 -5.71 -9.47 -0.99
N GLY A 238 -6.98 -9.80 -1.23
CA GLY A 238 -7.93 -8.95 -1.93
C GLY A 238 -7.48 -8.63 -3.35
N CYS A 239 -7.04 -9.64 -4.10
CA CYS A 239 -6.59 -9.51 -5.49
C CYS A 239 -7.17 -10.66 -6.33
N ASN A 240 -7.08 -10.52 -7.67
CA ASN A 240 -7.54 -11.57 -8.57
C ASN A 240 -6.40 -12.47 -9.05
N ALA A 241 -5.17 -11.94 -9.05
CA ALA A 241 -3.98 -12.65 -9.50
C ALA A 241 -2.72 -12.04 -8.89
N PHE A 242 -1.64 -12.82 -8.92
CA PHE A 242 -0.28 -12.28 -8.79
C PHE A 242 0.33 -12.10 -10.18
N VAL A 243 1.17 -11.09 -10.32
CA VAL A 243 1.91 -10.77 -11.53
C VAL A 243 3.41 -10.75 -11.24
N PRO A 244 4.29 -10.93 -12.23
CA PRO A 244 5.72 -10.76 -12.04
C PRO A 244 6.03 -9.38 -11.46
N GLY A 245 7.01 -9.32 -10.59
CA GLY A 245 7.44 -8.07 -9.98
C GLY A 245 7.97 -7.06 -10.99
N ILE A 246 7.70 -5.79 -10.79
CA ILE A 246 8.19 -4.69 -11.61
C ILE A 246 9.11 -3.77 -10.81
N THR A 247 10.15 -3.26 -11.47
CA THR A 247 11.19 -2.43 -10.85
C THR A 247 10.98 -0.92 -11.05
N THR A 248 9.96 -0.54 -11.83
CA THR A 248 9.59 0.86 -12.13
C THR A 248 8.36 1.30 -11.33
N GLY A 249 8.10 2.60 -11.31
CA GLY A 249 6.93 3.16 -10.59
C GLY A 249 7.16 3.39 -9.10
N TRP A 250 8.40 3.33 -8.61
CA TRP A 250 8.77 3.55 -7.22
C TRP A 250 9.35 4.94 -6.95
N GLU A 251 9.73 5.66 -8.02
CA GLU A 251 10.49 6.90 -7.94
C GLU A 251 9.75 8.02 -7.18
N THR A 252 8.44 8.10 -7.35
CA THR A 252 7.62 9.09 -6.63
C THR A 252 7.56 8.78 -5.13
N LEU A 253 7.50 7.50 -4.77
CA LEU A 253 7.49 7.04 -3.38
C LEU A 253 8.82 7.36 -2.71
N GLU A 254 9.92 7.09 -3.39
CA GLU A 254 11.27 7.40 -2.90
C GLU A 254 11.43 8.90 -2.65
N LYS A 255 11.05 9.74 -3.62
CA LYS A 255 11.10 11.21 -3.47
C LYS A 255 10.24 11.71 -2.32
N ALA A 256 9.03 11.16 -2.15
CA ALA A 256 8.16 11.54 -1.05
C ALA A 256 8.77 11.16 0.31
N ALA A 257 9.36 9.96 0.43
CA ALA A 257 10.00 9.48 1.64
C ALA A 257 11.31 10.27 1.96
N GLU A 258 12.09 10.64 0.95
CA GLU A 258 13.27 11.51 1.09
C GLU A 258 12.85 12.92 1.55
N GLN A 259 11.86 13.52 0.92
CA GLN A 259 11.39 14.86 1.28
C GLN A 259 10.84 14.90 2.70
N ALA A 260 10.18 13.83 3.14
CA ALA A 260 9.70 13.67 4.50
C ALA A 260 10.79 13.27 5.51
N ARG A 261 12.04 13.06 5.06
CA ARG A 261 13.18 12.62 5.88
C ARG A 261 12.93 11.29 6.62
N ILE A 262 12.23 10.37 5.97
CA ILE A 262 11.95 9.03 6.50
C ILE A 262 13.05 8.04 6.08
N ILE A 263 13.73 8.34 4.97
CA ILE A 263 14.87 7.58 4.42
C ILE A 263 16.05 8.49 4.14
#